data_f3bf28f9b72b8d55436a00145c1987dc
#
_entry.id   f3bf28f9b72b8d55436a00145c1987dc
#
_cell.length_a   1.000
_cell.length_b   1.000
_cell.length_c   1.000
_cell.angle_alpha   90.00
_cell.angle_beta   90.00
_cell.angle_gamma   90.00
#
_symmetry.space_group_name_H-M   'P 1'
#
loop_
_entity.id
_entity.type
_entity.pdbx_description
1 polymer ?
#
loop_
_entity_poly.entity_id
_entity_poly.type
_entity_poly.pdbx_seq_one_letter_code
_entity_poly.pdbx_strand_id
1 'polypeptide(L)'
;MRLRQRRGDSMETGPDASTRVAVSSAEDEDVLCPITQPSYGYVRAVARDFADAVMAVREALSAEGFGVLTEIDVQATLKKKLGLDVDPYLILGACNPPFAHKALEAEPDLGLLLPCNVTVCRRDGKTLVGMMLPTVALGVVGNPALDAIAAEVEAKMKSAVDGV
;
A
#
# COMPACT_ATOMS: atom_id res chain seq x y z
N MET A 1 -12.03 49.60 63.62
CA MET A 1 -12.14 50.77 62.69
C MET A 1 -12.13 50.28 61.25
N ARG A 2 -13.32 50.45 60.64
CA ARG A 2 -13.62 50.49 59.15
C ARG A 2 -12.86 49.57 58.22
N LEU A 3 -13.59 48.55 57.66
CA LEU A 3 -14.32 48.52 56.37
C LEU A 3 -13.48 48.90 55.13
N ARG A 4 -13.30 47.94 54.17
CA ARG A 4 -13.88 48.10 52.86
C ARG A 4 -13.85 46.77 52.11
N GLN A 5 -15.03 46.31 51.71
CA GLN A 5 -15.32 45.45 50.59
C GLN A 5 -14.87 46.08 49.27
N ARG A 6 -14.41 45.25 48.31
CA ARG A 6 -14.69 45.36 46.87
C ARG A 6 -14.63 43.93 46.33
N ARG A 7 -15.64 43.53 45.93
CA ARG A 7 -16.36 43.06 44.75
C ARG A 7 -15.50 42.97 43.48
N GLY A 8 -15.79 41.95 42.76
CA GLY A 8 -15.79 41.99 41.29
C GLY A 8 -15.01 40.84 40.71
N ASP A 9 -15.77 39.82 40.30
CA ASP A 9 -15.94 39.38 38.92
C ASP A 9 -14.65 39.00 38.18
N SER A 10 -14.49 37.79 37.79
CA SER A 10 -15.03 37.27 36.54
C SER A 10 -14.70 35.79 36.44
N MET A 11 -15.74 35.00 36.32
CA MET A 11 -15.67 33.65 35.70
C MET A 11 -15.14 33.82 34.27
N GLU A 12 -13.96 33.34 33.99
CA GLU A 12 -13.59 33.01 32.60
C GLU A 12 -13.74 31.51 32.40
N THR A 13 -14.79 31.20 31.72
CA THR A 13 -15.10 29.92 31.15
C THR A 13 -13.99 29.52 30.16
N GLY A 14 -13.27 28.46 30.48
CA GLY A 14 -12.36 27.80 29.55
C GLY A 14 -13.11 27.34 28.27
N PRO A 15 -12.43 27.31 27.12
CA PRO A 15 -13.06 26.92 25.89
C PRO A 15 -13.46 25.44 25.93
N ASP A 16 -14.72 25.25 25.61
CA ASP A 16 -15.38 23.97 25.30
C ASP A 16 -14.54 23.11 24.36
N ALA A 17 -14.01 22.02 24.87
CA ALA A 17 -13.29 21.01 24.09
C ALA A 17 -14.29 20.09 23.38
N SER A 18 -15.19 20.66 22.58
CA SER A 18 -16.08 19.92 21.67
C SER A 18 -15.84 20.32 20.22
N THR A 19 -14.58 20.22 19.79
CA THR A 19 -14.34 20.11 18.37
C THR A 19 -14.38 18.62 18.01
N ARG A 20 -15.62 18.13 17.84
CA ARG A 20 -15.85 16.94 17.03
C ARG A 20 -15.33 17.27 15.64
N VAL A 21 -14.20 16.70 15.31
CA VAL A 21 -13.76 16.60 13.92
C VAL A 21 -14.88 15.81 13.21
N ALA A 22 -15.73 16.55 12.52
CA ALA A 22 -16.68 15.95 11.60
C ALA A 22 -15.83 15.27 10.51
N VAL A 23 -15.72 13.95 10.59
CA VAL A 23 -15.22 13.14 9.48
C VAL A 23 -16.27 13.30 8.38
N SER A 24 -15.93 14.09 7.38
CA SER A 24 -16.76 14.30 6.19
C SER A 24 -16.93 12.96 5.48
N SER A 25 -18.15 12.48 5.48
CA SER A 25 -18.54 11.17 4.99
C SER A 25 -18.76 11.14 3.49
N ALA A 26 -17.85 11.56 2.65
CA ALA A 26 -18.00 11.37 1.20
C ALA A 26 -16.70 11.55 0.37
N GLU A 27 -15.58 11.97 0.97
CA GLU A 27 -14.37 12.31 0.19
C GLU A 27 -13.14 11.43 0.50
N ASP A 28 -13.23 10.53 1.50
CA ASP A 28 -12.09 9.72 1.95
C ASP A 28 -11.99 8.30 1.30
N GLU A 29 -12.95 7.91 0.46
CA GLU A 29 -12.93 6.57 -0.19
C GLU A 29 -11.83 6.42 -1.25
N ASP A 30 -11.12 7.50 -1.57
CA ASP A 30 -10.27 7.59 -2.78
C ASP A 30 -8.76 7.44 -2.52
N VAL A 31 -8.34 7.21 -1.27
CA VAL A 31 -6.92 7.32 -0.88
C VAL A 31 -6.10 6.06 -1.14
N LEU A 32 -6.72 4.86 -1.16
CA LEU A 32 -5.99 3.59 -1.14
C LEU A 32 -5.41 3.15 -2.49
N CYS A 33 -5.95 3.62 -3.62
CA CYS A 33 -5.50 3.15 -4.93
C CYS A 33 -5.55 4.24 -6.02
N PRO A 34 -4.54 5.13 -6.09
CA PRO A 34 -4.48 6.16 -7.12
C PRO A 34 -4.35 5.56 -8.54
N ILE A 35 -5.10 6.11 -9.51
CA ILE A 35 -5.00 5.72 -10.93
C ILE A 35 -3.72 6.31 -11.56
N THR A 36 -3.10 7.29 -10.90
CA THR A 36 -1.85 7.88 -11.37
C THR A 36 -0.68 6.92 -11.16
N GLN A 37 0.27 6.93 -12.10
CA GLN A 37 1.51 6.16 -12.00
C GLN A 37 2.40 6.75 -10.90
N PRO A 38 2.59 6.09 -9.76
CA PRO A 38 3.52 6.57 -8.75
C PRO A 38 4.96 6.33 -9.22
N SER A 39 5.88 7.20 -8.80
CA SER A 39 7.30 7.07 -9.18
C SER A 39 7.96 5.75 -8.72
N TYR A 40 7.36 5.08 -7.75
CA TYR A 40 7.82 3.83 -7.12
C TYR A 40 7.01 2.60 -7.54
N GLY A 41 6.04 2.74 -8.42
CA GLY A 41 5.13 1.66 -8.78
C GLY A 41 4.69 1.71 -10.24
N TYR A 42 4.19 0.59 -10.71
CA TYR A 42 3.53 0.43 -12.00
C TYR A 42 2.11 -0.04 -11.77
N VAL A 43 1.11 0.72 -12.23
CA VAL A 43 -0.32 0.47 -11.97
C VAL A 43 -1.11 0.46 -13.28
N ARG A 44 -2.02 -0.52 -13.44
CA ARG A 44 -2.91 -0.62 -14.60
C ARG A 44 -4.36 -0.85 -14.17
N ALA A 45 -5.29 -0.27 -14.92
CA ALA A 45 -6.69 -0.70 -14.88
C ALA A 45 -6.85 -1.95 -15.74
N VAL A 46 -7.59 -2.93 -15.25
CA VAL A 46 -7.89 -4.18 -15.94
C VAL A 46 -9.41 -4.34 -16.13
N ALA A 47 -9.80 -4.98 -17.26
CA ALA A 47 -11.21 -5.20 -17.59
C ALA A 47 -11.72 -6.52 -16.96
N ARG A 48 -11.42 -6.75 -15.69
CA ARG A 48 -11.83 -7.92 -14.91
C ARG A 48 -12.48 -7.44 -13.61
N ASP A 49 -13.35 -8.24 -13.03
CA ASP A 49 -13.77 -7.98 -11.67
C ASP A 49 -12.61 -8.26 -10.67
N PHE A 50 -12.80 -7.89 -9.41
CA PHE A 50 -11.75 -8.00 -8.40
C PHE A 50 -11.29 -9.45 -8.19
N ALA A 51 -12.23 -10.38 -8.08
CA ALA A 51 -11.91 -11.78 -7.79
C ALA A 51 -11.16 -12.45 -8.96
N ASP A 52 -11.62 -12.21 -10.18
CA ASP A 52 -10.99 -12.72 -11.41
C ASP A 52 -9.60 -12.09 -11.62
N ALA A 53 -9.45 -10.81 -11.30
CA ALA A 53 -8.15 -10.14 -11.36
C ALA A 53 -7.15 -10.73 -10.36
N VAL A 54 -7.57 -11.05 -9.13
CA VAL A 54 -6.72 -11.71 -8.14
C VAL A 54 -6.23 -13.08 -8.64
N MET A 55 -7.12 -13.88 -9.24
CA MET A 55 -6.74 -15.19 -9.82
C MET A 55 -5.77 -15.01 -10.98
N ALA A 56 -6.07 -14.11 -11.93
CA ALA A 56 -5.23 -13.85 -13.08
C ALA A 56 -3.83 -13.33 -12.69
N VAL A 57 -3.73 -12.45 -11.69
CA VAL A 57 -2.45 -11.97 -11.15
C VAL A 57 -1.60 -13.12 -10.61
N ARG A 58 -2.21 -14.06 -9.86
CA ARG A 58 -1.49 -15.22 -9.31
C ARG A 58 -0.95 -16.12 -10.42
N GLU A 59 -1.77 -16.39 -11.44
CA GLU A 59 -1.38 -17.20 -12.60
C GLU A 59 -0.25 -16.53 -13.40
N ALA A 60 -0.39 -15.23 -13.68
CA ALA A 60 0.61 -14.47 -14.42
C ALA A 60 1.95 -14.38 -13.66
N LEU A 61 1.92 -14.15 -12.35
CA LEU A 61 3.12 -14.17 -11.50
C LEU A 61 3.79 -15.56 -11.53
N SER A 62 2.99 -16.62 -11.41
CA SER A 62 3.50 -18.00 -11.45
C SER A 62 4.17 -18.32 -12.78
N ALA A 63 3.60 -17.87 -13.91
CA ALA A 63 4.19 -18.05 -15.25
C ALA A 63 5.57 -17.40 -15.40
N GLU A 64 5.82 -16.29 -14.68
CA GLU A 64 7.11 -15.60 -14.64
C GLU A 64 8.05 -16.13 -13.53
N GLY A 65 7.65 -17.19 -12.83
CA GLY A 65 8.43 -17.87 -11.80
C GLY A 65 8.33 -17.23 -10.40
N PHE A 66 7.32 -16.40 -10.16
CA PHE A 66 7.04 -15.84 -8.83
C PHE A 66 6.03 -16.70 -8.06
N GLY A 67 6.33 -16.97 -6.80
CA GLY A 67 5.37 -17.49 -5.83
C GLY A 67 4.77 -16.36 -4.99
N VAL A 68 3.49 -16.45 -4.65
CA VAL A 68 2.87 -15.56 -3.65
C VAL A 68 3.10 -16.15 -2.28
N LEU A 69 3.93 -15.50 -1.45
CA LEU A 69 4.33 -15.97 -0.12
C LEU A 69 3.42 -15.44 0.97
N THR A 70 2.91 -14.22 0.81
CA THR A 70 2.07 -13.55 1.80
C THR A 70 0.89 -12.88 1.12
N GLU A 71 -0.19 -12.72 1.89
CA GLU A 71 -1.41 -12.09 1.46
C GLU A 71 -1.97 -11.25 2.60
N ILE A 72 -2.32 -10.01 2.30
CA ILE A 72 -2.92 -9.08 3.26
C ILE A 72 -4.21 -8.55 2.66
N ASP A 73 -5.34 -8.95 3.24
CA ASP A 73 -6.64 -8.35 2.97
C ASP A 73 -6.76 -7.07 3.80
N VAL A 74 -6.57 -5.92 3.14
CA VAL A 74 -6.62 -4.61 3.76
C VAL A 74 -8.05 -4.26 4.14
N GLN A 75 -9.05 -4.57 3.29
CA GLN A 75 -10.46 -4.33 3.56
C GLN A 75 -10.90 -5.04 4.85
N ALA A 76 -10.67 -6.35 4.93
CA ALA A 76 -11.01 -7.13 6.12
C ALA A 76 -10.26 -6.66 7.36
N THR A 77 -9.00 -6.27 7.21
CA THR A 77 -8.15 -5.77 8.30
C THR A 77 -8.70 -4.45 8.86
N LEU A 78 -9.02 -3.48 7.99
CA LEU A 78 -9.56 -2.17 8.39
C LEU A 78 -10.96 -2.33 8.99
N LYS A 79 -11.80 -3.19 8.41
CA LYS A 79 -13.12 -3.52 8.99
C LYS A 79 -12.99 -4.07 10.39
N LYS A 80 -12.11 -5.05 10.60
CA LYS A 80 -11.91 -5.70 11.90
C LYS A 80 -11.31 -4.77 12.96
N LYS A 81 -10.33 -3.93 12.56
CA LYS A 81 -9.55 -3.13 13.52
C LYS A 81 -10.15 -1.75 13.79
N LEU A 82 -10.78 -1.14 12.80
CA LEU A 82 -11.25 0.24 12.85
C LEU A 82 -12.76 0.38 12.59
N GLY A 83 -13.46 -0.70 12.18
CA GLY A 83 -14.87 -0.65 11.81
C GLY A 83 -15.14 0.04 10.47
N LEU A 84 -14.11 0.35 9.69
CA LEU A 84 -14.22 1.05 8.41
C LEU A 84 -14.64 0.08 7.30
N ASP A 85 -15.56 0.54 6.46
CA ASP A 85 -15.91 -0.10 5.19
C ASP A 85 -15.17 0.64 4.06
N VAL A 86 -14.28 -0.09 3.40
CA VAL A 86 -13.49 0.40 2.27
C VAL A 86 -13.65 -0.55 1.08
N ASP A 87 -13.32 -0.09 -0.10
CA ASP A 87 -13.30 -0.92 -1.29
C ASP A 87 -12.31 -2.11 -1.16
N PRO A 88 -12.54 -3.20 -1.90
CA PRO A 88 -11.63 -4.35 -1.92
C PRO A 88 -10.19 -3.93 -2.22
N TYR A 89 -9.27 -4.34 -1.36
CA TYR A 89 -7.85 -4.06 -1.49
C TYR A 89 -7.03 -5.24 -0.95
N LEU A 90 -6.24 -5.85 -1.83
CA LEU A 90 -5.39 -7.00 -1.51
C LEU A 90 -3.93 -6.67 -1.81
N ILE A 91 -3.04 -7.03 -0.89
CA ILE A 91 -1.59 -6.96 -1.10
C ILE A 91 -1.06 -8.39 -1.16
N LEU A 92 -0.37 -8.71 -2.24
CA LEU A 92 0.29 -9.99 -2.47
C LEU A 92 1.80 -9.78 -2.37
N GLY A 93 2.46 -10.53 -1.49
CA GLY A 93 3.91 -10.56 -1.42
C GLY A 93 4.48 -11.60 -2.39
N ALA A 94 4.98 -11.16 -3.54
CA ALA A 94 5.52 -12.02 -4.58
C ALA A 94 7.03 -12.20 -4.44
N CYS A 95 7.52 -13.42 -4.65
CA CYS A 95 8.94 -13.73 -4.60
C CYS A 95 9.33 -14.71 -5.71
N ASN A 96 10.45 -14.43 -6.36
CA ASN A 96 11.11 -15.37 -7.27
C ASN A 96 12.35 -15.90 -6.55
N PRO A 97 12.37 -17.18 -6.10
CA PRO A 97 13.42 -17.69 -5.22
C PRO A 97 14.85 -17.60 -5.78
N PRO A 98 15.12 -17.92 -7.06
CA PRO A 98 16.44 -17.73 -7.66
C PRO A 98 16.99 -16.31 -7.57
N PHE A 99 16.13 -15.30 -7.81
CA PHE A 99 16.56 -13.89 -7.70
C PHE A 99 16.71 -13.45 -6.25
N ALA A 100 15.79 -13.86 -5.38
CA ALA A 100 15.86 -13.55 -3.95
C ALA A 100 17.15 -14.13 -3.33
N HIS A 101 17.55 -15.34 -3.69
CA HIS A 101 18.78 -15.94 -3.21
C HIS A 101 20.01 -15.12 -3.64
N LYS A 102 20.15 -14.81 -4.93
CA LYS A 102 21.26 -13.98 -5.44
C LYS A 102 21.30 -12.60 -4.79
N ALA A 103 20.13 -12.00 -4.58
CA ALA A 103 20.05 -10.69 -3.97
C ALA A 103 20.45 -10.71 -2.49
N LEU A 104 20.07 -11.74 -1.73
CA LEU A 104 20.45 -11.93 -0.33
C LEU A 104 21.95 -12.30 -0.17
N GLU A 105 22.56 -12.95 -1.17
CA GLU A 105 24.01 -13.16 -1.17
C GLU A 105 24.79 -11.84 -1.36
N ALA A 106 24.24 -10.92 -2.17
CA ALA A 106 24.83 -9.61 -2.40
C ALA A 106 24.56 -8.62 -1.24
N GLU A 107 23.42 -8.76 -0.57
CA GLU A 107 22.96 -7.86 0.49
C GLU A 107 22.13 -8.66 1.52
N PRO A 108 22.75 -9.11 2.62
CA PRO A 108 22.10 -9.97 3.62
C PRO A 108 20.87 -9.33 4.30
N ASP A 109 20.86 -8.01 4.47
CA ASP A 109 19.75 -7.29 5.11
C ASP A 109 18.61 -6.96 4.15
N LEU A 110 18.67 -7.41 2.89
CA LEU A 110 17.64 -7.17 1.89
C LEU A 110 16.27 -7.73 2.27
N GLY A 111 16.22 -8.66 3.22
CA GLY A 111 14.98 -9.15 3.80
C GLY A 111 14.04 -8.06 4.32
N LEU A 112 14.57 -6.87 4.67
CA LEU A 112 13.79 -5.70 5.06
C LEU A 112 12.95 -5.11 3.90
N LEU A 113 13.32 -5.40 2.65
CA LEU A 113 12.65 -4.93 1.44
C LEU A 113 11.92 -6.04 0.68
N LEU A 114 11.98 -7.28 1.16
CA LEU A 114 11.28 -8.41 0.58
C LEU A 114 10.01 -8.74 1.39
N PRO A 115 8.99 -9.33 0.76
CA PRO A 115 8.85 -9.64 -0.67
C PRO A 115 8.43 -8.43 -1.51
N CYS A 116 8.45 -8.56 -2.87
CA CYS A 116 7.93 -7.54 -3.76
C CYS A 116 6.41 -7.47 -3.67
N ASN A 117 5.86 -6.30 -3.38
CA ASN A 117 4.41 -6.13 -3.27
C ASN A 117 3.75 -5.98 -4.64
N VAL A 118 2.67 -6.75 -4.83
CA VAL A 118 1.69 -6.59 -5.91
C VAL A 118 0.34 -6.31 -5.27
N THR A 119 -0.39 -5.33 -5.78
CA THR A 119 -1.70 -4.95 -5.25
C THR A 119 -2.79 -5.22 -6.27
N VAL A 120 -3.95 -5.68 -5.80
CA VAL A 120 -5.19 -5.70 -6.56
C VAL A 120 -6.21 -4.91 -5.74
N CYS A 121 -6.83 -3.90 -6.34
CA CYS A 121 -7.81 -3.08 -5.63
C CYS A 121 -8.93 -2.59 -6.54
N ARG A 122 -10.05 -2.16 -5.93
CA ARG A 122 -11.12 -1.44 -6.63
C ARG A 122 -11.05 0.03 -6.29
N ARG A 123 -11.29 0.86 -7.32
CA ARG A 123 -11.41 2.30 -7.18
C ARG A 123 -12.22 2.87 -8.34
N ASP A 124 -13.14 3.78 -8.06
CA ASP A 124 -14.04 4.41 -9.05
C ASP A 124 -14.70 3.38 -9.98
N GLY A 125 -15.13 2.25 -9.42
CA GLY A 125 -15.74 1.16 -10.17
C GLY A 125 -14.77 0.36 -11.06
N LYS A 126 -13.46 0.68 -11.06
CA LYS A 126 -12.43 -0.02 -11.82
C LYS A 126 -11.63 -0.98 -10.94
N THR A 127 -11.17 -2.07 -11.51
CA THR A 127 -10.17 -2.94 -10.88
C THR A 127 -8.78 -2.50 -11.33
N LEU A 128 -7.90 -2.28 -10.37
CA LEU A 128 -6.51 -1.87 -10.62
C LEU A 128 -5.56 -2.96 -10.13
N VAL A 129 -4.55 -3.24 -10.93
CA VAL A 129 -3.41 -4.09 -10.57
C VAL A 129 -2.17 -3.24 -10.54
N GLY A 130 -1.44 -3.29 -9.44
CA GLY A 130 -0.21 -2.51 -9.26
C GLY A 130 0.94 -3.36 -8.74
N MET A 131 2.15 -2.95 -9.04
CA MET A 131 3.37 -3.54 -8.49
C MET A 131 4.36 -2.46 -8.08
N MET A 132 5.14 -2.72 -7.04
CA MET A 132 6.30 -1.90 -6.73
C MET A 132 7.35 -2.05 -7.84
N LEU A 133 8.13 -0.99 -8.10
CA LEU A 133 9.26 -1.06 -9.03
C LEU A 133 10.52 -1.56 -8.29
N PRO A 134 11.01 -2.78 -8.56
CA PRO A 134 12.21 -3.30 -7.93
C PRO A 134 13.44 -2.43 -8.12
N THR A 135 13.60 -1.78 -9.27
CA THR A 135 14.71 -0.86 -9.54
C THR A 135 14.71 0.34 -8.59
N VAL A 136 13.53 0.83 -8.20
CA VAL A 136 13.41 1.93 -7.24
C VAL A 136 13.62 1.43 -5.80
N ALA A 137 12.95 0.34 -5.44
CA ALA A 137 13.00 -0.15 -4.06
C ALA A 137 14.39 -0.68 -3.68
N LEU A 138 15.05 -1.44 -4.55
CA LEU A 138 16.38 -1.94 -4.29
C LEU A 138 17.45 -0.86 -4.49
N GLY A 139 17.15 0.17 -5.28
CA GLY A 139 18.04 1.32 -5.47
C GLY A 139 18.32 2.10 -4.19
N VAL A 140 17.43 2.07 -3.18
CA VAL A 140 17.66 2.75 -1.89
C VAL A 140 18.81 2.12 -1.08
N VAL A 141 19.17 0.86 -1.37
CA VAL A 141 20.28 0.15 -0.72
C VAL A 141 21.63 0.73 -1.15
N GLY A 142 21.72 1.24 -2.38
CA GLY A 142 22.96 1.80 -2.94
C GLY A 142 24.03 0.74 -3.26
N ASN A 143 23.64 -0.53 -3.39
CA ASN A 143 24.55 -1.62 -3.75
C ASN A 143 24.43 -1.94 -5.25
N PRO A 144 25.45 -1.58 -6.09
CA PRO A 144 25.38 -1.79 -7.54
C PRO A 144 25.22 -3.26 -7.97
N ALA A 145 25.58 -4.21 -7.10
CA ALA A 145 25.38 -5.64 -7.39
C ALA A 145 23.91 -6.02 -7.52
N LEU A 146 22.99 -5.19 -7.00
CA LEU A 146 21.56 -5.40 -7.08
C LEU A 146 20.93 -4.85 -8.38
N ASP A 147 21.59 -3.95 -9.10
CA ASP A 147 20.99 -3.22 -10.23
C ASP A 147 20.50 -4.15 -11.34
N ALA A 148 21.34 -5.10 -11.74
CA ALA A 148 20.98 -6.08 -12.79
C ALA A 148 19.84 -7.01 -12.33
N ILE A 149 19.87 -7.43 -11.06
CA ILE A 149 18.84 -8.28 -10.46
C ILE A 149 17.51 -7.52 -10.41
N ALA A 150 17.53 -6.28 -9.95
CA ALA A 150 16.36 -5.41 -9.86
C ALA A 150 15.72 -5.19 -11.24
N ALA A 151 16.51 -4.90 -12.26
CA ALA A 151 16.03 -4.69 -13.62
C ALA A 151 15.36 -5.95 -14.21
N GLU A 152 15.96 -7.13 -14.00
CA GLU A 152 15.41 -8.38 -14.51
C GLU A 152 14.12 -8.78 -13.79
N VAL A 153 14.08 -8.63 -12.46
CA VAL A 153 12.87 -8.86 -11.65
C VAL A 153 11.77 -7.90 -12.08
N GLU A 154 12.07 -6.62 -12.27
CA GLU A 154 11.10 -5.62 -12.71
C GLU A 154 10.51 -5.94 -14.07
N ALA A 155 11.33 -6.32 -15.05
CA ALA A 155 10.85 -6.70 -16.38
C ALA A 155 9.86 -7.87 -16.34
N LYS A 156 10.17 -8.91 -15.55
CA LYS A 156 9.31 -10.08 -15.36
C LYS A 156 8.00 -9.72 -14.63
N MET A 157 8.06 -8.91 -13.59
CA MET A 157 6.86 -8.47 -12.88
C MET A 157 5.96 -7.59 -13.76
N LYS A 158 6.55 -6.71 -14.58
CA LYS A 158 5.78 -5.92 -15.56
C LYS A 158 5.11 -6.84 -16.59
N SER A 159 5.82 -7.83 -17.11
CA SER A 159 5.24 -8.85 -18.02
C SER A 159 4.03 -9.54 -17.38
N ALA A 160 4.15 -9.94 -16.12
CA ALA A 160 3.04 -10.55 -15.39
C ALA A 160 1.83 -9.59 -15.24
N VAL A 161 2.07 -8.35 -14.84
CA VAL A 161 0.99 -7.35 -14.68
C VAL A 161 0.36 -7.00 -16.04
N ASP A 162 1.14 -6.97 -17.11
CA ASP A 162 0.66 -6.69 -18.47
C ASP A 162 -0.18 -7.82 -19.05
N GLY A 163 0.02 -9.04 -18.56
CA GLY A 163 -0.74 -10.23 -18.97
C GLY A 163 -2.11 -10.38 -18.29
N VAL A 164 -2.46 -9.53 -17.30
CA VAL A 164 -3.74 -9.56 -16.59
C VAL A 164 -4.82 -8.79 -17.35
#